data_5ae0fcad48c660d8e7bccbf1a6195f14
#
_entry.id   5ae0fcad48c660d8e7bccbf1a6195f14
#
_cell.length_a   1.000
_cell.length_b   1.000
_cell.length_c   1.000
_cell.angle_alpha   90.00
_cell.angle_beta   90.00
_cell.angle_gamma   90.00
#
_symmetry.space_group_name_H-M   'P 1'
#
loop_
_entity.id
_entity.type
_entity.pdbx_description
1 polymer ?
#
loop_
_entity_poly.entity_id
_entity_poly.type
_entity_poly.pdbx_seq_one_letter_code
_entity_poly.pdbx_strand_id
1 'polypeptide(L)'
;MKLIDNINDLLGDDLKQTIVPGSKLKIAASCFSIYAYEALKEQLEQVDSLEFIFTSPTFVPDEVTDSGRKVQREFHIPKAERERSFYGSEFEIQLKNKLTQRAIAKECASWMRRKAKFRSNRKKAPMQQFAFVENSANQQTLYQPLHGFTAVDLGLQEGDAVSNYVNKVDDHGFAATYLQLFNQIWSDPEKIEDERP
;
A
#
# COMPACT_ATOMS: atom_id res chain seq x y z
N MET A 1 11.36 16.44 -11.59
CA MET A 1 11.60 15.71 -10.33
C MET A 1 11.52 16.70 -9.19
N LYS A 2 10.72 16.38 -8.14
CA LYS A 2 10.55 17.21 -6.92
C LYS A 2 10.87 16.31 -5.71
N LEU A 3 11.62 16.83 -4.73
CA LEU A 3 11.82 16.18 -3.44
C LEU A 3 10.69 16.58 -2.49
N ILE A 4 10.06 15.61 -1.88
CA ILE A 4 9.06 15.75 -0.81
C ILE A 4 9.75 15.35 0.50
N ASP A 5 9.75 16.23 1.49
CA ASP A 5 10.48 16.03 2.75
C ASP A 5 9.57 15.57 3.92
N ASN A 6 8.27 15.52 3.69
CA ASN A 6 7.25 15.25 4.71
C ASN A 6 7.33 16.17 5.96
N ILE A 7 7.88 17.36 5.78
CA ILE A 7 7.96 18.44 6.79
C ILE A 7 7.29 19.70 6.25
N ASN A 8 7.82 20.23 5.14
CA ASN A 8 7.30 21.41 4.46
C ASN A 8 6.35 21.02 3.32
N ASP A 9 6.74 19.98 2.58
CA ASP A 9 5.94 19.35 1.52
C ASP A 9 5.54 17.94 1.98
N LEU A 10 4.24 17.70 2.16
CA LEU A 10 3.72 16.41 2.62
C LEU A 10 3.34 15.54 1.42
N LEU A 11 3.73 14.27 1.44
CA LEU A 11 3.38 13.30 0.40
C LEU A 11 1.85 13.15 0.28
N GLY A 12 1.15 13.14 1.40
CA GLY A 12 -0.31 13.05 1.42
C GLY A 12 -0.98 14.20 0.69
N ASP A 13 -0.49 15.43 0.86
CA ASP A 13 -1.06 16.61 0.20
C ASP A 13 -0.70 16.67 -1.29
N ASP A 14 0.49 16.20 -1.66
CA ASP A 14 0.86 16.08 -3.07
C ASP A 14 0.00 15.00 -3.77
N LEU A 15 -0.24 13.86 -3.11
CA LEU A 15 -1.13 12.82 -3.61
C LEU A 15 -2.58 13.30 -3.77
N LYS A 16 -3.10 14.13 -2.83
CA LYS A 16 -4.44 14.72 -2.97
C LYS A 16 -4.58 15.60 -4.23
N GLN A 17 -3.49 16.21 -4.66
CA GLN A 17 -3.47 17.02 -5.89
C GLN A 17 -3.26 16.17 -7.14
N THR A 18 -2.48 15.11 -7.05
CA THR A 18 -2.11 14.25 -8.19
C THR A 18 -3.20 13.24 -8.54
N ILE A 19 -3.89 12.70 -7.51
CA ILE A 19 -5.00 11.76 -7.70
C ILE A 19 -6.25 12.55 -8.08
N VAL A 20 -6.66 12.41 -9.32
CA VAL A 20 -7.87 13.03 -9.88
C VAL A 20 -8.89 11.93 -10.25
N PRO A 21 -10.16 12.28 -10.50
CA PRO A 21 -11.17 11.30 -10.93
C PRO A 21 -10.71 10.47 -12.13
N GLY A 22 -10.88 9.14 -12.02
CA GLY A 22 -10.45 8.19 -13.06
C GLY A 22 -8.97 7.82 -13.00
N SER A 23 -8.21 8.26 -11.99
CA SER A 23 -6.82 7.83 -11.82
C SER A 23 -6.73 6.34 -11.54
N LYS A 24 -5.63 5.72 -12.01
CA LYS A 24 -5.24 4.35 -11.69
C LYS A 24 -4.00 4.37 -10.83
N LEU A 25 -4.02 3.65 -9.73
CA LEU A 25 -2.92 3.59 -8.78
C LEU A 25 -2.28 2.21 -8.78
N LYS A 26 -0.94 2.18 -8.76
CA LYS A 26 -0.15 0.96 -8.56
C LYS A 26 0.86 1.20 -7.45
N ILE A 27 0.75 0.48 -6.36
CA ILE A 27 1.55 0.70 -5.17
C ILE A 27 2.27 -0.58 -4.78
N ALA A 28 3.55 -0.49 -4.52
CA ALA A 28 4.35 -1.53 -3.90
C ALA A 28 4.89 -0.98 -2.58
N ALA A 29 4.43 -1.50 -1.45
CA ALA A 29 4.79 -1.02 -0.12
C ALA A 29 4.71 -2.13 0.93
N SER A 30 5.33 -1.92 2.09
CA SER A 30 5.36 -2.91 3.17
C SER A 30 4.01 -3.11 3.86
N CYS A 31 3.20 -2.07 3.95
CA CYS A 31 1.90 -2.10 4.61
C CYS A 31 0.92 -1.09 4.01
N PHE A 32 -0.36 -1.30 4.28
CA PHE A 32 -1.46 -0.40 3.95
C PHE A 32 -2.24 -0.09 5.23
N SER A 33 -2.47 1.20 5.51
CA SER A 33 -3.18 1.66 6.70
C SER A 33 -4.59 2.14 6.37
N ILE A 34 -5.56 1.77 7.22
CA ILE A 34 -6.92 2.33 7.15
C ILE A 34 -6.94 3.84 7.38
N TYR A 35 -5.95 4.38 8.10
CA TYR A 35 -5.82 5.82 8.34
C TYR A 35 -5.27 6.56 7.13
N ALA A 36 -4.41 5.92 6.33
CA ALA A 36 -4.01 6.45 5.02
C ALA A 36 -5.22 6.51 4.08
N TYR A 37 -6.06 5.46 4.09
CA TYR A 37 -7.33 5.50 3.37
C TYR A 37 -8.22 6.64 3.85
N GLU A 38 -8.43 6.80 5.16
CA GLU A 38 -9.24 7.88 5.74
C GLU A 38 -8.76 9.26 5.29
N ALA A 39 -7.43 9.47 5.33
CA ALA A 39 -6.81 10.75 4.99
C ALA A 39 -6.91 11.10 3.49
N LEU A 40 -6.99 10.08 2.62
CA LEU A 40 -7.09 10.22 1.16
C LEU A 40 -8.46 9.75 0.64
N LYS A 41 -9.46 9.58 1.49
CA LYS A 41 -10.75 8.98 1.15
C LYS A 41 -11.42 9.63 -0.05
N GLU A 42 -11.46 10.96 -0.09
CA GLU A 42 -12.11 11.69 -1.18
C GLU A 42 -11.47 11.38 -2.53
N GLN A 43 -10.15 11.27 -2.57
CA GLN A 43 -9.39 10.94 -3.77
C GLN A 43 -9.53 9.47 -4.13
N LEU A 44 -9.39 8.58 -3.14
CA LEU A 44 -9.45 7.14 -3.35
C LEU A 44 -10.84 6.65 -3.78
N GLU A 45 -11.92 7.30 -3.37
CA GLU A 45 -13.27 6.98 -3.86
C GLU A 45 -13.45 7.33 -5.36
N GLN A 46 -12.66 8.25 -5.90
CA GLN A 46 -12.74 8.72 -7.28
C GLN A 46 -11.82 7.97 -8.24
N VAL A 47 -10.90 7.12 -7.75
CA VAL A 47 -10.01 6.34 -8.62
C VAL A 47 -10.77 5.26 -9.39
N ASP A 48 -10.27 4.89 -10.54
CA ASP A 48 -10.77 3.73 -11.29
C ASP A 48 -10.37 2.43 -10.62
N SER A 49 -9.11 2.33 -10.21
CA SER A 49 -8.55 1.13 -9.60
C SER A 49 -7.31 1.40 -8.76
N LEU A 50 -7.10 0.55 -7.76
CA LEU A 50 -5.86 0.40 -7.04
C LEU A 50 -5.35 -1.04 -7.18
N GLU A 51 -4.10 -1.21 -7.59
CA GLU A 51 -3.36 -2.46 -7.51
C GLU A 51 -2.25 -2.31 -6.48
N PHE A 52 -2.24 -3.14 -5.46
CA PHE A 52 -1.31 -3.04 -4.33
C PHE A 52 -0.54 -4.33 -4.14
N ILE A 53 0.79 -4.24 -4.06
CA ILE A 53 1.67 -5.36 -3.71
C ILE A 53 2.28 -5.12 -2.33
N PHE A 54 1.99 -6.02 -1.39
CA PHE A 54 2.75 -6.08 -0.14
C PHE A 54 4.14 -6.63 -0.42
N THR A 55 5.17 -5.80 -0.18
CA THR A 55 6.56 -6.10 -0.54
C THR A 55 7.24 -7.11 0.38
N SER A 56 6.73 -7.23 1.61
CA SER A 56 7.13 -8.29 2.54
C SER A 56 6.10 -9.41 2.50
N PRO A 57 6.52 -10.69 2.62
CA PRO A 57 5.55 -11.77 2.73
C PRO A 57 4.66 -11.54 3.95
N THR A 58 3.38 -11.36 3.70
CA THR A 58 2.38 -11.21 4.76
C THR A 58 2.08 -12.57 5.42
N PHE A 59 2.45 -13.64 4.72
CA PHE A 59 2.23 -15.02 5.14
C PHE A 59 3.57 -15.75 5.26
N VAL A 60 3.97 -16.06 6.48
CA VAL A 60 4.99 -17.08 6.72
C VAL A 60 4.24 -18.42 6.76
N PRO A 61 4.50 -19.38 5.85
CA PRO A 61 4.01 -20.73 6.06
C PRO A 61 4.61 -21.21 7.37
N ASP A 62 3.80 -21.57 8.35
CA ASP A 62 4.29 -22.33 9.50
C ASP A 62 5.03 -23.54 8.94
N GLU A 63 6.31 -23.73 9.32
CA GLU A 63 7.03 -24.95 9.06
C GLU A 63 6.23 -26.08 9.73
N VAL A 64 5.43 -26.74 8.92
CA VAL A 64 4.67 -27.91 9.36
C VAL A 64 5.68 -29.01 9.63
N THR A 65 6.02 -29.18 10.90
CA THR A 65 6.61 -30.43 11.37
C THR A 65 5.70 -31.58 10.93
N ASP A 66 6.27 -32.43 10.12
CA ASP A 66 5.73 -33.61 9.47
C ASP A 66 5.02 -34.52 10.47
N SER A 67 3.70 -34.53 10.49
CA SER A 67 2.92 -35.69 10.94
C SER A 67 1.52 -35.63 10.34
N GLY A 68 1.36 -36.43 9.32
CA GLY A 68 0.20 -36.79 8.55
C GLY A 68 -1.20 -36.45 9.06
N ARG A 69 -1.72 -35.31 8.65
CA ARG A 69 -3.16 -35.08 8.47
C ARG A 69 -3.37 -34.10 7.32
N LYS A 70 -4.19 -34.50 6.33
CA LYS A 70 -4.77 -33.61 5.36
C LYS A 70 -5.66 -32.61 6.10
N VAL A 71 -5.08 -31.52 6.57
CA VAL A 71 -5.83 -30.37 7.07
C VAL A 71 -5.96 -29.42 5.89
N GLN A 72 -7.19 -29.06 5.54
CA GLN A 72 -7.49 -27.90 4.71
C GLN A 72 -6.61 -26.75 5.20
N ARG A 73 -5.72 -26.24 4.34
CA ARG A 73 -4.81 -25.16 4.68
C ARG A 73 -5.61 -23.86 4.75
N GLU A 74 -6.19 -23.56 5.89
CA GLU A 74 -6.51 -22.20 6.24
C GLU A 74 -5.18 -21.49 6.51
N PHE A 75 -4.85 -20.51 5.68
CA PHE A 75 -3.70 -19.64 5.90
C PHE A 75 -3.95 -18.84 7.18
N HIS A 76 -3.29 -19.24 8.25
CA HIS A 76 -3.38 -18.55 9.54
C HIS A 76 -2.32 -17.43 9.54
N ILE A 77 -2.72 -16.21 9.18
CA ILE A 77 -1.89 -15.04 9.43
C ILE A 77 -1.94 -14.79 10.95
N PRO A 78 -0.80 -14.68 11.63
CA PRO A 78 -0.80 -14.21 13.00
C PRO A 78 -1.56 -12.89 13.08
N LYS A 79 -2.53 -12.78 13.98
CA LYS A 79 -3.43 -11.63 14.10
C LYS A 79 -2.67 -10.29 14.15
N ALA A 80 -1.50 -10.28 14.81
CA ALA A 80 -0.64 -9.12 14.91
C ALA A 80 -0.04 -8.66 13.56
N GLU A 81 0.33 -9.60 12.65
CA GLU A 81 0.88 -9.24 11.34
C GLU A 81 -0.22 -8.79 10.39
N ARG A 82 -1.41 -9.40 10.45
CA ARG A 82 -2.58 -8.93 9.72
C ARG A 82 -2.96 -7.52 10.12
N GLU A 83 -2.99 -7.23 11.43
CA GLU A 83 -3.28 -5.90 11.95
C GLU A 83 -2.24 -4.88 11.48
N ARG A 84 -0.95 -5.20 11.52
CA ARG A 84 0.12 -4.31 11.02
C ARG A 84 0.00 -4.01 9.55
N SER A 85 -0.34 -4.98 8.72
CA SER A 85 -0.44 -4.78 7.27
C SER A 85 -1.61 -3.86 6.87
N PHE A 86 -2.73 -3.89 7.61
CA PHE A 86 -3.92 -3.13 7.26
C PHE A 86 -4.18 -1.89 8.15
N TYR A 87 -3.68 -1.88 9.38
CA TYR A 87 -3.95 -0.80 10.33
C TYR A 87 -2.80 0.21 10.49
N GLY A 88 -1.63 -0.06 9.93
CA GLY A 88 -0.48 0.80 10.04
C GLY A 88 0.39 0.51 11.26
N SER A 89 1.15 1.50 11.69
CA SER A 89 2.05 1.36 12.84
C SER A 89 1.28 1.23 14.16
N GLU A 90 1.89 0.63 15.18
CA GLU A 90 1.32 0.56 16.53
C GLU A 90 0.98 1.95 17.08
N PHE A 91 1.73 2.96 16.69
CA PHE A 91 1.51 4.35 17.07
C PHE A 91 0.17 4.88 16.53
N GLU A 92 -0.17 4.62 15.28
CA GLU A 92 -1.46 5.00 14.69
C GLU A 92 -2.64 4.32 15.40
N ILE A 93 -2.45 3.05 15.79
CA ILE A 93 -3.49 2.27 16.48
C ILE A 93 -3.77 2.84 17.86
N GLN A 94 -2.76 3.32 18.58
CA GLN A 94 -2.91 3.86 19.94
C GLN A 94 -3.64 5.20 19.99
N LEU A 95 -3.54 6.02 18.96
CA LEU A 95 -4.06 7.38 18.94
C LEU A 95 -5.57 7.49 18.65
N LYS A 96 -6.21 6.43 18.15
CA LYS A 96 -7.60 6.50 17.70
C LYS A 96 -8.56 5.65 18.54
N ASN A 97 -9.77 6.20 18.76
CA ASN A 97 -10.84 5.51 19.47
C ASN A 97 -11.29 4.24 18.71
N LYS A 98 -11.45 3.12 19.43
CA LYS A 98 -11.85 1.81 18.85
C LYS A 98 -13.16 1.86 18.04
N LEU A 99 -14.11 2.73 18.37
CA LEU A 99 -15.37 2.88 17.61
C LEU A 99 -15.10 3.55 16.26
N THR A 100 -14.28 4.60 16.24
CA THR A 100 -13.85 5.28 15.01
C THR A 100 -13.05 4.33 14.13
N GLN A 101 -12.15 3.53 14.71
CA GLN A 101 -11.39 2.51 13.96
C GLN A 101 -12.31 1.51 13.25
N ARG A 102 -13.36 1.03 13.92
CA ARG A 102 -14.33 0.08 13.33
C ARG A 102 -15.11 0.69 12.17
N ALA A 103 -15.51 1.95 12.30
CA ALA A 103 -16.22 2.66 11.23
C ALA A 103 -15.31 2.83 10.01
N ILE A 104 -14.09 3.35 10.20
CA ILE A 104 -13.09 3.52 9.14
C ILE A 104 -12.75 2.17 8.49
N ALA A 105 -12.52 1.13 9.29
CA ALA A 105 -12.20 -0.20 8.77
C ALA A 105 -13.34 -0.77 7.90
N LYS A 106 -14.60 -0.57 8.31
CA LYS A 106 -15.77 -1.02 7.53
C LYS A 106 -15.89 -0.29 6.19
N GLU A 107 -15.68 1.02 6.18
CA GLU A 107 -15.70 1.84 4.97
C GLU A 107 -14.54 1.46 4.04
N CYS A 108 -13.33 1.36 4.59
CA CYS A 108 -12.13 0.96 3.87
C CYS A 108 -12.32 -0.44 3.23
N ALA A 109 -12.80 -1.43 3.99
CA ALA A 109 -13.06 -2.77 3.46
C ALA A 109 -14.12 -2.76 2.34
N SER A 110 -15.14 -1.93 2.46
CA SER A 110 -16.14 -1.77 1.40
C SER A 110 -15.55 -1.17 0.13
N TRP A 111 -14.72 -0.16 0.27
CA TRP A 111 -14.00 0.47 -0.84
C TRP A 111 -12.99 -0.52 -1.48
N MET A 112 -12.22 -1.24 -0.68
CA MET A 112 -11.26 -2.25 -1.16
C MET A 112 -11.92 -3.28 -2.08
N ARG A 113 -13.09 -3.82 -1.68
CA ARG A 113 -13.82 -4.80 -2.49
C ARG A 113 -14.27 -4.26 -3.85
N ARG A 114 -14.49 -2.96 -3.96
CA ARG A 114 -14.97 -2.33 -5.20
C ARG A 114 -13.84 -1.85 -6.10
N LYS A 115 -12.76 -1.34 -5.52
CA LYS A 115 -11.75 -0.54 -6.23
C LYS A 115 -10.35 -1.10 -6.17
N ALA A 116 -10.03 -1.98 -5.21
CA ALA A 116 -8.68 -2.39 -4.94
C ALA A 116 -8.46 -3.90 -5.13
N LYS A 117 -7.26 -4.24 -5.61
CA LYS A 117 -6.74 -5.61 -5.65
C LYS A 117 -5.43 -5.64 -4.87
N PHE A 118 -5.31 -6.60 -3.97
CA PHE A 118 -4.14 -6.78 -3.14
C PHE A 118 -3.45 -8.10 -3.47
N ARG A 119 -2.13 -8.06 -3.53
CA ARG A 119 -1.26 -9.20 -3.72
C ARG A 119 -0.06 -9.14 -2.78
N SER A 120 0.48 -10.28 -2.40
CA SER A 120 1.67 -10.37 -1.56
C SER A 120 2.85 -10.97 -2.31
N ASN A 121 4.05 -10.49 -1.99
CA ASN A 121 5.29 -11.09 -2.41
C ASN A 121 5.46 -12.46 -1.75
N ARG A 122 5.51 -13.53 -2.55
CA ARG A 122 5.70 -14.91 -2.07
C ARG A 122 7.14 -15.22 -1.66
N LYS A 123 8.09 -14.47 -2.21
CA LYS A 123 9.53 -14.68 -1.98
C LYS A 123 10.02 -13.69 -0.93
N LYS A 124 10.93 -14.12 -0.05
CA LYS A 124 11.61 -13.23 0.90
C LYS A 124 12.61 -12.30 0.22
N ALA A 125 12.63 -12.26 -1.12
CA ALA A 125 13.51 -11.37 -1.86
C ALA A 125 13.05 -9.90 -1.69
N PRO A 126 13.96 -8.96 -1.46
CA PRO A 126 13.62 -7.56 -1.35
C PRO A 126 12.99 -7.07 -2.66
N MET A 127 11.93 -6.27 -2.52
CA MET A 127 11.23 -5.65 -3.62
C MET A 127 11.28 -4.14 -3.47
N GLN A 128 11.46 -3.43 -4.57
CA GLN A 128 11.45 -1.97 -4.56
C GLN A 128 10.07 -1.44 -4.22
N GLN A 129 10.03 -0.40 -3.41
CA GLN A 129 8.80 0.19 -2.90
C GLN A 129 8.57 1.56 -3.52
N PHE A 130 7.37 1.76 -4.07
CA PHE A 130 6.98 2.98 -4.77
C PHE A 130 5.46 3.10 -4.89
N ALA A 131 4.99 4.31 -5.19
CA ALA A 131 3.63 4.54 -5.65
C ALA A 131 3.66 5.15 -7.06
N PHE A 132 2.82 4.63 -7.94
CA PHE A 132 2.64 5.09 -9.30
C PHE A 132 1.19 5.53 -9.49
N VAL A 133 1.00 6.72 -10.02
CA VAL A 133 -0.30 7.30 -10.33
C VAL A 133 -0.36 7.61 -11.82
N GLU A 134 -1.36 7.07 -12.50
CA GLU A 134 -1.72 7.45 -13.86
C GLU A 134 -3.08 8.12 -13.82
N ASN A 135 -3.14 9.37 -14.25
CA ASN A 135 -4.40 10.11 -14.29
C ASN A 135 -5.19 9.85 -15.59
N SER A 136 -6.41 10.35 -15.66
CA SER A 136 -7.29 10.21 -16.85
C SER A 136 -6.74 10.85 -18.12
N ALA A 137 -5.75 11.75 -18.03
CA ALA A 137 -5.05 12.35 -19.16
C ALA A 137 -3.77 11.58 -19.54
N ASN A 138 -3.55 10.36 -19.01
CA ASN A 138 -2.35 9.54 -19.18
C ASN A 138 -1.06 10.21 -18.68
N GLN A 139 -1.16 11.19 -17.80
CA GLN A 139 0.01 11.71 -17.10
C GLN A 139 0.41 10.72 -16.01
N GLN A 140 1.69 10.41 -15.97
CA GLN A 140 2.28 9.41 -15.09
C GLN A 140 3.18 10.09 -14.06
N THR A 141 2.94 9.80 -12.80
CA THR A 141 3.74 10.30 -11.68
C THR A 141 4.19 9.12 -10.82
N LEU A 142 5.48 9.10 -10.50
CA LEU A 142 6.10 8.10 -9.65
C LEU A 142 6.59 8.75 -8.36
N TYR A 143 6.32 8.09 -7.23
CA TYR A 143 6.82 8.46 -5.90
C TYR A 143 7.73 7.35 -5.37
N GLN A 144 8.99 7.67 -5.07
CA GLN A 144 9.97 6.71 -4.57
C GLN A 144 11.11 7.36 -3.76
N PRO A 145 11.71 6.65 -2.79
CA PRO A 145 11.23 5.40 -2.21
C PRO A 145 9.92 5.60 -1.44
N LEU A 146 9.17 4.53 -1.26
CA LEU A 146 8.00 4.51 -0.39
C LEU A 146 8.18 3.34 0.59
N HIS A 147 8.07 3.57 1.90
CA HIS A 147 8.24 2.48 2.87
C HIS A 147 6.92 1.75 3.13
N GLY A 148 5.90 2.49 3.54
CA GLY A 148 4.55 2.02 3.72
C GLY A 148 3.54 2.97 3.08
N PHE A 149 2.29 2.57 3.07
CA PHE A 149 1.18 3.44 2.74
C PHE A 149 0.37 3.70 4.02
N THR A 150 0.98 4.46 4.94
CA THR A 150 0.44 4.82 6.24
C THR A 150 0.28 6.33 6.36
N ALA A 151 -0.47 6.82 7.35
CA ALA A 151 -0.60 8.27 7.60
C ALA A 151 0.76 8.89 7.97
N VAL A 152 1.65 8.13 8.60
CA VAL A 152 3.02 8.56 8.93
C VAL A 152 3.87 8.69 7.66
N ASP A 153 3.86 7.66 6.77
CA ASP A 153 4.61 7.72 5.51
C ASP A 153 4.10 8.83 4.58
N LEU A 154 2.82 9.16 4.67
CA LEU A 154 2.21 10.27 3.94
C LEU A 154 2.53 11.66 4.53
N GLY A 155 3.22 11.72 5.68
CA GLY A 155 3.53 12.96 6.39
C GLY A 155 2.31 13.62 7.06
N LEU A 156 1.17 12.92 7.13
CA LEU A 156 -0.07 13.44 7.69
C LEU A 156 -0.19 13.22 9.20
N GLN A 157 0.76 12.51 9.78
CA GLN A 157 0.87 12.22 11.21
C GLN A 157 2.33 12.14 11.60
N GLU A 158 2.67 12.62 12.81
CA GLU A 158 4.01 12.47 13.37
C GLU A 158 4.36 11.00 13.57
N GLY A 159 5.61 10.64 13.31
CA GLY A 159 6.15 9.29 13.48
C GLY A 159 7.62 9.33 13.89
N ASP A 160 8.18 8.17 14.19
CA ASP A 160 9.56 8.01 14.67
C ASP A 160 10.64 8.09 13.55
N ALA A 161 10.24 8.34 12.31
CA ALA A 161 11.17 8.41 11.19
C ALA A 161 12.06 9.66 11.29
N VAL A 162 13.37 9.46 11.32
CA VAL A 162 14.36 10.55 11.32
C VAL A 162 14.34 11.33 10.01
N SER A 163 14.01 10.65 8.91
CA SER A 163 13.79 11.26 7.60
C SER A 163 12.87 10.39 6.76
N ASN A 164 11.96 11.00 6.05
CA ASN A 164 11.02 10.31 5.15
C ASN A 164 10.94 11.09 3.82
N TYR A 165 12.06 11.05 3.08
CA TYR A 165 12.16 11.73 1.79
C TYR A 165 11.59 10.88 0.67
N VAL A 166 10.74 11.49 -0.15
CA VAL A 166 10.16 10.86 -1.34
C VAL A 166 10.44 11.73 -2.56
N ASN A 167 10.95 11.12 -3.62
CA ASN A 167 11.11 11.80 -4.91
C ASN A 167 9.83 11.64 -5.73
N LYS A 168 9.24 12.76 -6.12
CA LYS A 168 8.21 12.82 -7.15
C LYS A 168 8.87 12.95 -8.52
N VAL A 169 8.56 12.03 -9.41
CA VAL A 169 9.11 11.98 -10.77
C VAL A 169 7.98 11.97 -11.77
N ASP A 170 7.89 13.02 -12.57
CA ASP A 170 6.90 13.19 -13.63
C ASP A 170 7.50 12.90 -15.02
N ASP A 171 8.73 12.36 -15.08
CA ASP A 171 9.35 11.91 -16.31
C ASP A 171 8.70 10.62 -16.81
N HIS A 172 8.06 10.71 -17.98
CA HIS A 172 7.30 9.61 -18.54
C HIS A 172 8.16 8.36 -18.83
N GLY A 173 9.39 8.54 -19.32
CA GLY A 173 10.28 7.41 -19.63
C GLY A 173 10.71 6.68 -18.37
N PHE A 174 11.05 7.42 -17.32
CA PHE A 174 11.45 6.84 -16.05
C PHE A 174 10.26 6.18 -15.34
N ALA A 175 9.11 6.84 -15.28
CA ALA A 175 7.89 6.29 -14.68
C ALA A 175 7.40 5.03 -15.40
N ALA A 176 7.48 4.99 -16.75
CA ALA A 176 7.11 3.83 -17.54
C ALA A 176 7.95 2.59 -17.22
N THR A 177 9.23 2.75 -16.87
CA THR A 177 10.10 1.64 -16.45
C THR A 177 9.59 0.98 -15.17
N TYR A 178 9.16 1.78 -14.20
CA TYR A 178 8.57 1.28 -12.95
C TYR A 178 7.20 0.63 -13.17
N LEU A 179 6.40 1.19 -14.07
CA LEU A 179 5.13 0.60 -14.46
C LEU A 179 5.33 -0.78 -15.10
N GLN A 180 6.32 -0.90 -15.99
CA GLN A 180 6.65 -2.17 -16.62
C GLN A 180 7.12 -3.21 -15.59
N LEU A 181 7.99 -2.81 -14.66
CA LEU A 181 8.45 -3.65 -13.55
C LEU A 181 7.28 -4.13 -12.69
N PHE A 182 6.39 -3.21 -12.30
CA PHE A 182 5.20 -3.55 -11.52
C PHE A 182 4.34 -4.58 -12.27
N ASN A 183 4.04 -4.34 -13.54
CA ASN A 183 3.19 -5.23 -14.34
C ASN A 183 3.83 -6.62 -14.53
N GLN A 184 5.14 -6.71 -14.70
CA GLN A 184 5.86 -7.98 -14.77
C GLN A 184 5.74 -8.78 -13.48
N ILE A 185 5.89 -8.13 -12.33
CA ILE A 185 5.75 -8.78 -11.02
C ILE A 185 4.29 -9.15 -10.79
N TRP A 186 3.37 -8.23 -11.07
CA TRP A 186 1.92 -8.42 -10.92
C TRP A 186 1.37 -9.61 -11.70
N SER A 187 1.94 -9.90 -12.85
CA SER A 187 1.49 -10.99 -13.73
C SER A 187 2.18 -12.33 -13.46
N ASP A 188 3.14 -12.38 -12.54
CA ASP A 188 3.95 -13.58 -12.29
C ASP A 188 3.45 -14.34 -11.05
N PRO A 189 2.71 -15.45 -11.22
CA PRO A 189 2.13 -16.21 -10.11
C PRO A 189 3.19 -16.92 -9.24
N GLU A 190 4.44 -17.02 -9.70
CA GLU A 190 5.52 -17.57 -8.89
C GLU A 190 6.08 -16.53 -7.88
N LYS A 191 5.88 -15.24 -8.17
CA LYS A 191 6.40 -14.15 -7.34
C LYS A 191 5.37 -13.61 -6.36
N ILE A 192 4.10 -13.60 -6.76
CA ILE A 192 3.04 -13.00 -5.95
C ILE A 192 1.81 -13.89 -5.86
N GLU A 193 1.01 -13.67 -4.83
CA GLU A 193 -0.26 -14.33 -4.60
C GLU A 193 -1.37 -13.34 -4.25
N ASP A 194 -2.63 -13.71 -4.56
CA ASP A 194 -3.79 -12.87 -4.30
C ASP A 194 -4.10 -12.80 -2.81
N GLU A 195 -4.29 -11.59 -2.32
CA GLU A 195 -4.80 -11.30 -0.98
C GLU A 195 -6.28 -10.91 -1.08
N ARG A 196 -7.10 -11.51 -0.23
CA ARG A 196 -8.52 -11.15 -0.12
C ARG A 196 -8.73 -10.37 1.18
N PRO A 197 -9.17 -9.11 1.12
CA PRO A 197 -9.49 -8.31 2.30
C PRO A 197 -10.72 -8.83 3.07
#